data_ace637ced1c0d4f042f4b0fd1d649144
#
_entry.id   ace637ced1c0d4f042f4b0fd1d649144
#
_cell.length_a   1.000
_cell.length_b   1.000
_cell.length_c   1.000
_cell.angle_alpha   90.00
_cell.angle_beta   90.00
_cell.angle_gamma   90.00
#
_symmetry.space_group_name_H-M   'P 1'
#
loop_
_entity.id
_entity.type
_entity.pdbx_description
1 polymer ?
#
loop_
_entity_poly.entity_id
_entity_poly.type
_entity_poly.pdbx_seq_one_letter_code
_entity_poly.pdbx_strand_id
1 'polypeptide(L)'
;MISEKKIYELADISKVDHLFEGWKETLIYSCLQKVMGKIYVTDLDAPVSAMAFVGCFAFYAGVPDKELIMAKPEGFVITVPQNREWEVCIEECFPAAKKVLRYAIKKDTKFDRGLLHKFTDSLPEGYELKEIDKDIYDLCLTDPVTRDFVSSFESKEKYLEIGRGMVIIKSGRIVAGASSFTRYNEGIEIEVDTVEEERRKGLATIACAAL
;
A
#
# COMPACT_ATOMS: atom_id res chain seq x y z
N MET A 1 -17.43 -18.69 29.38
CA MET A 1 -17.02 -17.33 28.99
C MET A 1 -15.78 -17.49 28.15
N ILE A 2 -15.90 -17.27 26.83
CA ILE A 2 -14.74 -17.22 25.95
C ILE A 2 -14.11 -15.87 26.27
N SER A 3 -12.90 -15.87 26.82
CA SER A 3 -12.12 -14.64 27.05
C SER A 3 -11.81 -14.05 25.69
N GLU A 4 -12.32 -12.87 25.37
CA GLU A 4 -11.89 -12.13 24.19
C GLU A 4 -10.37 -11.90 24.33
N LYS A 5 -9.60 -12.43 23.39
CA LYS A 5 -8.14 -12.16 23.35
C LYS A 5 -7.94 -10.68 23.03
N LYS A 6 -7.09 -10.05 23.81
CA LYS A 6 -6.69 -8.68 23.55
C LYS A 6 -5.70 -8.64 22.38
N ILE A 7 -5.87 -7.67 21.47
CA ILE A 7 -4.96 -7.44 20.36
C ILE A 7 -3.95 -6.37 20.76
N TYR A 8 -2.69 -6.64 20.46
CA TYR A 8 -1.57 -5.78 20.82
C TYR A 8 -0.78 -5.38 19.59
N GLU A 9 -0.38 -4.12 19.52
CA GLU A 9 0.67 -3.68 18.59
C GLU A 9 2.01 -4.21 19.09
N LEU A 10 2.75 -4.90 18.23
CA LEU A 10 4.02 -5.53 18.59
C LEU A 10 5.19 -4.60 18.29
N ALA A 11 5.92 -4.20 19.33
CA ALA A 11 7.09 -3.35 19.17
C ALA A 11 8.35 -4.14 18.78
N ASP A 12 8.51 -5.36 19.29
CA ASP A 12 9.66 -6.24 19.01
C ASP A 12 9.35 -7.20 17.84
N ILE A 13 9.72 -6.77 16.64
CA ILE A 13 9.44 -7.50 15.40
C ILE A 13 10.19 -8.85 15.33
N SER A 14 11.31 -9.00 16.02
CA SER A 14 12.08 -10.26 16.01
C SER A 14 11.31 -11.47 16.52
N LYS A 15 10.20 -11.23 17.23
CA LYS A 15 9.32 -12.29 17.72
C LYS A 15 8.43 -12.92 16.64
N VAL A 16 8.26 -12.24 15.49
CA VAL A 16 7.32 -12.66 14.43
C VAL A 16 7.89 -12.65 13.02
N ASP A 17 9.10 -12.15 12.80
CA ASP A 17 9.72 -12.09 11.47
C ASP A 17 9.75 -13.45 10.78
N HIS A 18 10.03 -14.52 11.53
CA HIS A 18 10.01 -15.90 11.08
C HIS A 18 8.63 -16.37 10.57
N LEU A 19 7.50 -15.78 11.05
CA LEU A 19 6.16 -16.12 10.58
C LEU A 19 5.94 -15.65 9.13
N PHE A 20 6.65 -14.60 8.71
CA PHE A 20 6.57 -14.04 7.36
C PHE A 20 7.69 -14.53 6.45
N GLU A 21 8.53 -15.46 6.90
CA GLU A 21 9.66 -15.96 6.11
C GLU A 21 9.20 -16.57 4.77
N GLY A 22 9.93 -16.21 3.70
CA GLY A 22 9.62 -16.66 2.34
C GLY A 22 8.47 -15.93 1.65
N TRP A 23 7.72 -15.10 2.36
CA TRP A 23 6.62 -14.31 1.78
C TRP A 23 7.15 -12.98 1.22
N LYS A 24 7.32 -12.92 -0.10
CA LYS A 24 8.00 -11.81 -0.81
C LYS A 24 7.06 -10.65 -1.14
N GLU A 25 6.34 -10.13 -0.13
CA GLU A 25 5.47 -8.96 -0.23
C GLU A 25 6.15 -7.74 0.37
N THR A 26 6.38 -6.71 -0.45
CA THR A 26 7.08 -5.48 -0.03
C THR A 26 6.29 -4.66 0.99
N LEU A 27 4.96 -4.76 0.98
CA LEU A 27 4.11 -4.17 2.01
C LEU A 27 4.40 -4.77 3.40
N ILE A 28 4.64 -6.07 3.48
CA ILE A 28 5.05 -6.74 4.73
C ILE A 28 6.41 -6.20 5.18
N TYR A 29 7.35 -6.00 4.25
CA TYR A 29 8.68 -5.43 4.57
C TYR A 29 8.57 -4.03 5.17
N SER A 30 7.64 -3.19 4.69
CA SER A 30 7.35 -1.88 5.31
C SER A 30 7.07 -2.01 6.81
N CYS A 31 6.23 -2.98 7.21
CA CYS A 31 5.86 -3.23 8.60
C CYS A 31 7.04 -3.82 9.40
N LEU A 32 7.69 -4.87 8.88
CA LEU A 32 8.80 -5.55 9.56
C LEU A 32 10.01 -4.62 9.78
N GLN A 33 10.28 -3.74 8.82
CA GLN A 33 11.34 -2.72 8.90
C GLN A 33 10.95 -1.47 9.69
N LYS A 34 9.69 -1.39 10.15
CA LYS A 34 9.13 -0.23 10.88
C LYS A 34 9.21 1.10 10.11
N VAL A 35 9.18 1.02 8.78
CA VAL A 35 9.16 2.21 7.92
C VAL A 35 7.75 2.76 7.82
N MET A 36 6.77 1.88 7.57
CA MET A 36 5.34 2.19 7.56
C MET A 36 4.53 0.99 8.04
N GLY A 37 3.31 1.26 8.52
CA GLY A 37 2.41 0.21 8.99
C GLY A 37 2.80 -0.33 10.36
N LYS A 38 2.11 -1.38 10.79
CA LYS A 38 2.22 -1.95 12.14
C LYS A 38 2.05 -3.47 12.11
N ILE A 39 2.59 -4.13 13.13
CA ILE A 39 2.37 -5.55 13.38
C ILE A 39 1.47 -5.70 14.60
N TYR A 40 0.45 -6.55 14.49
CA TYR A 40 -0.48 -6.88 15.57
C TYR A 40 -0.43 -8.37 15.88
N VAL A 41 -0.58 -8.69 17.17
CA VAL A 41 -0.53 -10.05 17.70
C VAL A 41 -1.58 -10.23 18.82
N THR A 42 -1.91 -11.48 19.14
CA THR A 42 -2.77 -11.84 20.27
C THR A 42 -1.99 -12.22 21.53
N ASP A 43 -0.66 -12.38 21.41
CA ASP A 43 0.26 -12.69 22.52
C ASP A 43 1.57 -11.91 22.30
N LEU A 44 2.00 -11.13 23.31
CA LEU A 44 3.23 -10.35 23.25
C LEU A 44 4.50 -11.16 23.57
N ASP A 45 4.36 -12.27 24.30
CA ASP A 45 5.50 -13.05 24.79
C ASP A 45 5.92 -14.12 23.78
N ALA A 46 4.97 -14.91 23.29
CA ALA A 46 5.19 -16.00 22.36
C ALA A 46 4.15 -15.99 21.21
N PRO A 47 4.17 -14.97 20.33
CA PRO A 47 3.18 -14.86 19.27
C PRO A 47 3.35 -15.98 18.23
N VAL A 48 2.26 -16.71 17.96
CA VAL A 48 2.17 -17.76 16.95
C VAL A 48 1.38 -17.31 15.73
N SER A 49 0.77 -16.13 15.81
CA SER A 49 -0.05 -15.50 14.77
C SER A 49 0.27 -14.01 14.73
N ALA A 50 0.35 -13.45 13.54
CA ALA A 50 0.60 -12.02 13.36
C ALA A 50 -0.21 -11.45 12.19
N MET A 51 -0.60 -10.16 12.31
CA MET A 51 -1.17 -9.36 11.24
C MET A 51 -0.24 -8.19 10.94
N ALA A 52 0.31 -8.14 9.73
CA ALA A 52 0.97 -6.94 9.22
C ALA A 52 -0.08 -6.05 8.54
N PHE A 53 -0.24 -4.81 9.03
CA PHE A 53 -1.22 -3.86 8.51
C PHE A 53 -0.54 -2.58 8.02
N VAL A 54 -0.78 -2.24 6.75
CA VAL A 54 -0.27 -1.01 6.13
C VAL A 54 -1.23 -0.52 5.04
N GLY A 55 -1.52 0.77 5.03
CA GLY A 55 -2.54 1.35 4.15
C GLY A 55 -3.90 0.70 4.39
N CYS A 56 -4.42 0.03 3.37
CA CYS A 56 -5.67 -0.76 3.46
C CYS A 56 -5.43 -2.28 3.40
N PHE A 57 -4.21 -2.77 3.61
CA PHE A 57 -3.86 -4.18 3.54
C PHE A 57 -3.58 -4.79 4.91
N ALA A 58 -4.20 -5.96 5.16
CA ALA A 58 -3.94 -6.79 6.33
C ALA A 58 -3.44 -8.17 5.88
N PHE A 59 -2.17 -8.47 6.15
CA PHE A 59 -1.50 -9.73 5.84
C PHE A 59 -1.45 -10.60 7.10
N TYR A 60 -1.99 -11.80 7.03
CA TYR A 60 -2.09 -12.71 8.17
C TYR A 60 -1.13 -13.88 8.01
N ALA A 61 -0.28 -14.11 9.02
CA ALA A 61 0.76 -15.13 9.05
C ALA A 61 0.72 -15.98 10.33
N GLY A 62 1.29 -17.18 10.25
CA GLY A 62 1.34 -18.14 11.36
C GLY A 62 0.06 -18.97 11.49
N VAL A 63 -0.36 -19.26 12.71
CA VAL A 63 -1.56 -20.05 13.01
C VAL A 63 -2.82 -19.21 12.84
N PRO A 64 -3.86 -19.66 12.09
CA PRO A 64 -5.10 -18.91 11.94
C PRO A 64 -5.77 -18.54 13.28
N ASP A 65 -6.13 -17.27 13.42
CA ASP A 65 -6.73 -16.70 14.61
C ASP A 65 -7.88 -15.75 14.22
N LYS A 66 -9.12 -16.12 14.55
CA LYS A 66 -10.33 -15.35 14.22
C LYS A 66 -10.38 -14.00 14.92
N GLU A 67 -9.87 -13.91 16.14
CA GLU A 67 -9.87 -12.66 16.88
C GLU A 67 -8.91 -11.65 16.23
N LEU A 68 -7.75 -12.11 15.73
CA LEU A 68 -6.84 -11.28 14.97
C LEU A 68 -7.45 -10.78 13.64
N ILE A 69 -8.22 -11.65 12.95
CA ILE A 69 -8.94 -11.27 11.74
C ILE A 69 -10.01 -10.21 12.04
N MET A 70 -10.78 -10.40 13.11
CA MET A 70 -11.87 -9.48 13.51
C MET A 70 -11.34 -8.13 14.01
N ALA A 71 -10.09 -8.07 14.45
CA ALA A 71 -9.43 -6.85 14.92
C ALA A 71 -8.91 -5.93 13.80
N LYS A 72 -9.13 -6.29 12.53
CA LYS A 72 -8.77 -5.39 11.41
C LYS A 72 -9.43 -4.01 11.61
N PRO A 73 -8.78 -2.92 11.19
CA PRO A 73 -9.40 -1.60 11.23
C PRO A 73 -10.75 -1.55 10.51
N GLU A 74 -11.59 -0.61 10.92
CA GLU A 74 -12.88 -0.35 10.26
C GLU A 74 -12.67 0.16 8.82
N GLY A 75 -13.73 0.03 8.01
CA GLY A 75 -13.73 0.50 6.62
C GLY A 75 -13.25 -0.56 5.64
N PHE A 76 -12.75 -0.09 4.50
CA PHE A 76 -12.27 -0.96 3.42
C PHE A 76 -10.89 -1.53 3.76
N VAL A 77 -10.80 -2.86 3.84
CA VAL A 77 -9.56 -3.59 4.08
C VAL A 77 -9.45 -4.77 3.13
N ILE A 78 -8.30 -4.92 2.52
CA ILE A 78 -7.93 -6.09 1.72
C ILE A 78 -7.21 -7.07 2.64
N THR A 79 -7.88 -8.16 2.97
CA THR A 79 -7.33 -9.24 3.80
C THR A 79 -6.55 -10.22 2.93
N VAL A 80 -5.28 -10.46 3.25
CA VAL A 80 -4.38 -11.30 2.46
C VAL A 80 -3.91 -12.48 3.31
N PRO A 81 -4.36 -13.71 2.98
CA PRO A 81 -3.96 -14.91 3.70
C PRO A 81 -2.56 -15.38 3.27
N GLN A 82 -1.76 -15.87 4.22
CA GLN A 82 -0.49 -16.52 3.92
C GLN A 82 -0.68 -17.88 3.21
N ASN A 83 -1.74 -18.60 3.59
CA ASN A 83 -2.00 -19.96 3.13
C ASN A 83 -3.50 -20.27 3.10
N ARG A 84 -3.85 -21.50 2.70
CA ARG A 84 -5.25 -21.95 2.60
C ARG A 84 -5.99 -21.97 3.94
N GLU A 85 -5.30 -22.24 5.04
CA GLU A 85 -5.93 -22.28 6.37
C GLU A 85 -6.37 -20.87 6.80
N TRP A 86 -5.55 -19.86 6.58
CA TRP A 86 -5.93 -18.47 6.77
C TRP A 86 -7.04 -18.02 5.84
N GLU A 87 -7.01 -18.46 4.57
CA GLU A 87 -8.07 -18.14 3.61
C GLU A 87 -9.43 -18.64 4.09
N VAL A 88 -9.51 -19.90 4.54
CA VAL A 88 -10.75 -20.49 5.10
C VAL A 88 -11.21 -19.70 6.35
N CYS A 89 -10.28 -19.39 7.24
CA CYS A 89 -10.60 -18.63 8.45
C CYS A 89 -11.14 -17.23 8.15
N ILE A 90 -10.59 -16.54 7.14
CA ILE A 90 -11.06 -15.23 6.67
C ILE A 90 -12.47 -15.36 6.04
N GLU A 91 -12.70 -16.37 5.19
CA GLU A 91 -14.01 -16.64 4.57
C GLU A 91 -15.09 -16.90 5.63
N GLU A 92 -14.76 -17.61 6.72
CA GLU A 92 -15.65 -17.84 7.85
C GLU A 92 -15.97 -16.56 8.63
N CYS A 93 -14.97 -15.68 8.83
CA CYS A 93 -15.18 -14.40 9.53
C CYS A 93 -15.96 -13.39 8.68
N PHE A 94 -15.77 -13.40 7.37
CA PHE A 94 -16.34 -12.43 6.43
C PHE A 94 -17.02 -13.13 5.23
N PRO A 95 -18.14 -13.87 5.43
CA PRO A 95 -18.77 -14.65 4.36
C PRO A 95 -19.32 -13.81 3.20
N ALA A 96 -19.52 -12.50 3.40
CA ALA A 96 -19.96 -11.57 2.37
C ALA A 96 -18.79 -10.87 1.66
N ALA A 97 -17.53 -11.12 2.06
CA ALA A 97 -16.37 -10.49 1.43
C ALA A 97 -16.18 -11.00 -0.01
N LYS A 98 -15.84 -10.08 -0.90
CA LYS A 98 -15.53 -10.44 -2.29
C LYS A 98 -14.10 -10.94 -2.39
N LYS A 99 -13.94 -12.19 -2.80
CA LYS A 99 -12.62 -12.76 -3.12
C LYS A 99 -12.16 -12.25 -4.47
N VAL A 100 -10.93 -11.75 -4.51
CA VAL A 100 -10.28 -11.28 -5.74
C VAL A 100 -8.90 -11.91 -5.89
N LEU A 101 -8.52 -12.19 -7.14
CA LEU A 101 -7.19 -12.66 -7.46
C LEU A 101 -6.30 -11.45 -7.79
N ARG A 102 -5.15 -11.38 -7.15
CA ARG A 102 -4.11 -10.37 -7.44
C ARG A 102 -2.91 -11.04 -8.10
N TYR A 103 -2.32 -10.34 -9.04
CA TYR A 103 -1.14 -10.80 -9.76
C TYR A 103 0.06 -9.96 -9.36
N ALA A 104 1.14 -10.60 -8.93
CA ALA A 104 2.40 -9.91 -8.70
C ALA A 104 3.02 -9.48 -10.03
N ILE A 105 3.48 -8.23 -10.09
CA ILE A 105 4.27 -7.73 -11.22
C ILE A 105 5.72 -8.12 -11.01
N LYS A 106 6.41 -8.51 -12.08
CA LYS A 106 7.85 -8.78 -12.00
C LYS A 106 8.56 -7.52 -11.52
N LYS A 107 9.31 -7.65 -10.44
CA LYS A 107 10.17 -6.56 -9.93
C LYS A 107 11.38 -6.43 -10.83
N ASP A 108 11.56 -5.26 -11.41
CA ASP A 108 12.75 -4.91 -12.17
C ASP A 108 13.44 -3.71 -11.51
N THR A 109 14.76 -3.78 -11.42
CA THR A 109 15.60 -2.73 -10.80
C THR A 109 16.51 -2.05 -11.82
N LYS A 110 16.41 -2.44 -13.09
CA LYS A 110 17.19 -1.87 -14.18
C LYS A 110 16.25 -1.18 -15.16
N PHE A 111 16.34 0.14 -15.18
CA PHE A 111 15.53 0.99 -16.06
C PHE A 111 16.39 1.65 -17.12
N ASP A 112 15.89 1.68 -18.36
CA ASP A 112 16.47 2.49 -19.43
C ASP A 112 16.06 3.95 -19.25
N ARG A 113 16.99 4.75 -18.73
CA ARG A 113 16.76 6.19 -18.48
C ARG A 113 16.38 6.95 -19.75
N GLY A 114 16.96 6.59 -20.91
CA GLY A 114 16.61 7.24 -22.18
C GLY A 114 15.17 6.96 -22.59
N LEU A 115 14.68 5.75 -22.31
CA LEU A 115 13.28 5.40 -22.54
C LEU A 115 12.34 6.12 -21.56
N LEU A 116 12.70 6.22 -20.28
CA LEU A 116 11.91 6.97 -19.29
C LEU A 116 11.79 8.44 -19.67
N HIS A 117 12.89 9.09 -20.08
CA HIS A 117 12.87 10.47 -20.56
C HIS A 117 11.97 10.65 -21.81
N LYS A 118 11.99 9.71 -22.77
CA LYS A 118 11.08 9.76 -23.92
C LYS A 118 9.61 9.74 -23.50
N PHE A 119 9.27 8.99 -22.45
CA PHE A 119 7.90 8.99 -21.95
C PHE A 119 7.55 10.33 -21.30
N THR A 120 8.41 10.88 -20.44
CA THR A 120 8.15 12.18 -19.81
C THR A 120 8.06 13.32 -20.83
N ASP A 121 8.91 13.30 -21.87
CA ASP A 121 8.92 14.27 -22.96
C ASP A 121 7.68 14.18 -23.86
N SER A 122 6.94 13.06 -23.80
CA SER A 122 5.70 12.86 -24.57
C SER A 122 4.46 13.44 -23.90
N LEU A 123 4.61 14.19 -22.80
CA LEU A 123 3.48 14.84 -22.13
C LEU A 123 2.74 15.76 -23.11
N PRO A 124 1.42 15.59 -23.33
CA PRO A 124 0.70 16.40 -24.28
C PRO A 124 0.61 17.87 -23.87
N GLU A 125 0.42 18.76 -24.83
CA GLU A 125 0.19 20.18 -24.57
C GLU A 125 -1.03 20.41 -23.67
N GLY A 126 -0.93 21.37 -22.75
CA GLY A 126 -1.99 21.68 -21.79
C GLY A 126 -1.98 20.81 -20.53
N TYR A 127 -1.01 19.90 -20.39
CA TYR A 127 -0.77 19.16 -19.16
C TYR A 127 0.52 19.62 -18.50
N GLU A 128 0.56 19.54 -17.17
CA GLU A 128 1.75 19.85 -16.37
C GLU A 128 2.10 18.65 -15.51
N LEU A 129 3.38 18.23 -15.52
CA LEU A 129 3.92 17.21 -14.65
C LEU A 129 4.53 17.86 -13.42
N LYS A 130 4.11 17.45 -12.21
CA LYS A 130 4.59 18.02 -10.94
C LYS A 130 4.89 16.93 -9.93
N GLU A 131 5.91 17.15 -9.09
CA GLU A 131 6.15 16.36 -7.89
C GLU A 131 5.07 16.68 -6.84
N ILE A 132 4.69 15.67 -6.04
CA ILE A 132 3.80 15.89 -4.89
C ILE A 132 4.58 16.54 -3.77
N ASP A 133 4.58 17.86 -3.77
CA ASP A 133 5.04 18.71 -2.67
C ASP A 133 3.92 18.96 -1.66
N LYS A 134 4.14 19.89 -0.72
CA LYS A 134 3.16 20.21 0.34
C LYS A 134 1.83 20.76 -0.21
N ASP A 135 1.87 21.51 -1.31
CA ASP A 135 0.69 22.16 -1.90
C ASP A 135 -0.07 21.16 -2.79
N ILE A 136 0.64 20.34 -3.54
CA ILE A 136 0.06 19.24 -4.33
C ILE A 136 -0.49 18.14 -3.42
N TYR A 137 0.13 17.87 -2.26
CA TYR A 137 -0.43 16.95 -1.26
C TYR A 137 -1.85 17.37 -0.85
N ASP A 138 -2.05 18.65 -0.52
CA ASP A 138 -3.36 19.16 -0.15
C ASP A 138 -4.36 19.08 -1.33
N LEU A 139 -3.88 19.30 -2.54
CA LEU A 139 -4.70 19.15 -3.75
C LEU A 139 -5.10 17.66 -3.97
N CYS A 140 -4.23 16.71 -3.68
CA CYS A 140 -4.57 15.27 -3.74
C CYS A 140 -5.76 14.92 -2.85
N LEU A 141 -5.91 15.57 -1.69
CA LEU A 141 -6.99 15.27 -0.75
C LEU A 141 -8.37 15.77 -1.20
N THR A 142 -8.44 16.61 -2.23
CA THR A 142 -9.70 17.24 -2.69
C THR A 142 -10.59 16.31 -3.53
N ASP A 143 -10.04 15.24 -4.08
CA ASP A 143 -10.76 14.30 -4.97
C ASP A 143 -10.53 12.86 -4.48
N PRO A 144 -11.57 12.00 -4.41
CA PRO A 144 -11.43 10.62 -3.94
C PRO A 144 -10.39 9.80 -4.71
N VAL A 145 -10.27 9.98 -6.02
CA VAL A 145 -9.31 9.25 -6.87
C VAL A 145 -7.87 9.66 -6.55
N THR A 146 -7.61 10.95 -6.40
CA THR A 146 -6.26 11.46 -6.16
C THR A 146 -5.83 11.36 -4.71
N ARG A 147 -6.77 11.21 -3.79
CA ARG A 147 -6.50 11.00 -2.36
C ARG A 147 -5.64 9.76 -2.12
N ASP A 148 -5.84 8.71 -2.91
CA ASP A 148 -5.12 7.44 -2.74
C ASP A 148 -3.61 7.59 -2.98
N PHE A 149 -3.17 8.61 -3.73
CA PHE A 149 -1.74 8.89 -3.90
C PHE A 149 -1.00 9.23 -2.59
N VAL A 150 -1.71 9.65 -1.54
CA VAL A 150 -1.09 10.13 -0.30
C VAL A 150 -1.70 9.52 0.97
N SER A 151 -2.87 8.91 0.91
CA SER A 151 -3.68 8.51 2.08
C SER A 151 -3.15 7.30 2.85
N SER A 152 -2.20 6.54 2.31
CA SER A 152 -1.58 5.40 2.99
C SER A 152 -0.58 5.80 4.08
N PHE A 153 -0.16 7.07 4.11
CA PHE A 153 0.76 7.62 5.10
C PHE A 153 0.00 8.16 6.32
N GLU A 154 0.61 8.03 7.49
CA GLU A 154 0.00 8.46 8.77
C GLU A 154 -0.28 9.97 8.83
N SER A 155 0.56 10.77 8.16
CA SER A 155 0.42 12.22 8.10
C SER A 155 1.06 12.81 6.84
N LYS A 156 0.74 14.08 6.57
CA LYS A 156 1.38 14.88 5.52
C LYS A 156 2.89 14.99 5.71
N GLU A 157 3.32 15.22 6.95
CA GLU A 157 4.74 15.31 7.30
C GLU A 157 5.47 14.02 6.98
N LYS A 158 4.85 12.86 7.31
CA LYS A 158 5.43 11.55 7.01
C LYS A 158 5.52 11.31 5.51
N TYR A 159 4.48 11.70 4.75
CA TYR A 159 4.55 11.62 3.29
C TYR A 159 5.69 12.49 2.73
N LEU A 160 5.82 13.74 3.17
CA LEU A 160 6.86 14.66 2.69
C LEU A 160 8.27 14.20 3.08
N GLU A 161 8.42 13.48 4.20
CA GLU A 161 9.69 12.90 4.63
C GLU A 161 10.12 11.72 3.74
N ILE A 162 9.24 10.73 3.57
CA ILE A 162 9.62 9.44 2.97
C ILE A 162 8.83 9.07 1.70
N GLY A 163 7.68 9.69 1.46
CA GLY A 163 6.88 9.48 0.25
C GLY A 163 7.55 10.07 -1.00
N ARG A 164 7.13 9.61 -2.16
CA ARG A 164 7.48 10.15 -3.48
C ARG A 164 6.28 10.03 -4.38
N GLY A 165 6.04 11.03 -5.22
CA GLY A 165 4.95 10.96 -6.17
C GLY A 165 5.05 12.03 -7.24
N MET A 166 4.52 11.70 -8.40
CA MET A 166 4.41 12.57 -9.56
C MET A 166 2.95 12.63 -10.00
N VAL A 167 2.43 13.82 -10.23
CA VAL A 167 1.07 14.01 -10.71
C VAL A 167 1.07 14.78 -12.03
N ILE A 168 0.03 14.54 -12.82
CA ILE A 168 -0.25 15.29 -14.03
C ILE A 168 -1.47 16.15 -13.80
N ILE A 169 -1.30 17.44 -14.02
CA ILE A 169 -2.33 18.47 -13.82
C ILE A 169 -2.80 18.98 -15.17
N LYS A 170 -4.11 19.16 -15.29
CA LYS A 170 -4.76 19.81 -16.42
C LYS A 170 -5.79 20.82 -15.92
N SER A 171 -5.70 22.06 -16.36
CA SER A 171 -6.64 23.14 -15.93
C SER A 171 -6.78 23.23 -14.41
N GLY A 172 -5.67 23.11 -13.67
CA GLY A 172 -5.62 23.22 -12.21
C GLY A 172 -6.11 21.98 -11.43
N ARG A 173 -6.51 20.89 -12.10
CA ARG A 173 -6.97 19.63 -11.49
C ARG A 173 -5.96 18.51 -11.73
N ILE A 174 -5.69 17.70 -10.73
CA ILE A 174 -4.93 16.46 -10.92
C ILE A 174 -5.78 15.47 -11.73
N VAL A 175 -5.22 14.96 -12.82
CA VAL A 175 -5.92 14.04 -13.74
C VAL A 175 -5.29 12.66 -13.83
N ALA A 176 -4.03 12.54 -13.43
CA ALA A 176 -3.31 11.26 -13.33
C ALA A 176 -2.16 11.41 -12.34
N GLY A 177 -1.64 10.30 -11.85
CA GLY A 177 -0.46 10.31 -11.01
C GLY A 177 0.10 8.92 -10.77
N ALA A 178 1.30 8.90 -10.23
CA ALA A 178 1.97 7.74 -9.67
C ALA A 178 2.63 8.17 -8.37
N SER A 179 2.42 7.42 -7.30
CA SER A 179 2.94 7.75 -5.97
C SER A 179 3.37 6.48 -5.23
N SER A 180 4.22 6.64 -4.23
CA SER A 180 4.53 5.57 -3.30
C SER A 180 3.29 5.26 -2.44
N PHE A 181 2.66 4.11 -2.65
CA PHE A 181 1.64 3.59 -1.76
C PHE A 181 2.25 3.22 -0.40
N THR A 182 3.39 2.54 -0.42
CA THR A 182 4.20 2.28 0.77
C THR A 182 5.68 2.42 0.44
N ARG A 183 6.47 2.60 1.50
CA ARG A 183 7.92 2.60 1.44
C ARG A 183 8.50 1.52 2.36
N TYR A 184 9.56 0.87 1.91
CA TYR A 184 10.44 0.02 2.68
C TYR A 184 11.90 0.43 2.38
N ASN A 185 12.89 -0.11 3.08
CA ASN A 185 14.27 0.39 3.00
C ASN A 185 14.85 0.36 1.57
N GLU A 186 14.48 -0.66 0.78
CA GLU A 186 15.04 -0.89 -0.55
C GLU A 186 14.19 -0.32 -1.69
N GLY A 187 12.98 0.23 -1.38
CA GLY A 187 12.10 0.72 -2.45
C GLY A 187 10.72 1.17 -2.02
N ILE A 188 9.83 1.20 -2.99
CA ILE A 188 8.42 1.62 -2.84
C ILE A 188 7.49 0.62 -3.54
N GLU A 189 6.26 0.51 -3.03
CA GLU A 189 5.12 0.05 -3.82
C GLU A 189 4.45 1.27 -4.46
N ILE A 190 4.00 1.11 -5.69
CA ILE A 190 3.48 2.24 -6.47
C ILE A 190 1.96 2.17 -6.53
N GLU A 191 1.30 3.28 -6.17
CA GLU A 191 -0.09 3.58 -6.52
C GLU A 191 -0.12 4.36 -7.82
N VAL A 192 -1.00 3.97 -8.76
CA VAL A 192 -1.15 4.64 -10.06
C VAL A 192 -2.62 4.75 -10.41
N ASP A 193 -3.09 5.95 -10.69
CA ASP A 193 -4.44 6.13 -11.21
C ASP A 193 -4.52 7.26 -12.25
N THR A 194 -5.61 7.23 -13.01
CA THR A 194 -5.97 8.25 -13.99
C THR A 194 -7.48 8.43 -13.99
N VAL A 195 -7.97 9.65 -13.86
CA VAL A 195 -9.40 9.94 -13.92
C VAL A 195 -10.01 9.42 -15.23
N GLU A 196 -11.23 8.95 -15.17
CA GLU A 196 -11.83 8.16 -16.26
C GLU A 196 -11.81 8.88 -17.62
N GLU A 197 -12.14 10.15 -17.65
CA GLU A 197 -12.18 10.99 -18.84
C GLU A 197 -10.80 11.26 -19.48
N GLU A 198 -9.72 11.00 -18.74
CA GLU A 198 -8.34 11.21 -19.21
C GLU A 198 -7.59 9.89 -19.45
N ARG A 199 -8.25 8.74 -19.29
CA ARG A 199 -7.66 7.41 -19.55
C ARG A 199 -7.31 7.24 -21.04
N ARG A 200 -6.43 6.29 -21.34
CA ARG A 200 -5.98 5.90 -22.68
C ARG A 200 -5.16 6.96 -23.42
N LYS A 201 -4.65 7.97 -22.70
CA LYS A 201 -3.78 9.04 -23.23
C LYS A 201 -2.30 8.85 -22.86
N GLY A 202 -1.93 7.73 -22.24
CA GLY A 202 -0.55 7.47 -21.81
C GLY A 202 -0.11 8.15 -20.51
N LEU A 203 -1.02 8.89 -19.83
CA LEU A 203 -0.67 9.71 -18.67
C LEU A 203 -0.10 8.88 -17.50
N ALA A 204 -0.68 7.71 -17.20
CA ALA A 204 -0.15 6.80 -16.18
C ALA A 204 1.29 6.37 -16.49
N THR A 205 1.61 6.07 -17.75
CA THR A 205 2.98 5.72 -18.17
C THR A 205 3.94 6.89 -17.96
N ILE A 206 3.51 8.11 -18.26
CA ILE A 206 4.30 9.33 -18.07
C ILE A 206 4.56 9.56 -16.58
N ALA A 207 3.52 9.47 -15.73
CA ALA A 207 3.66 9.64 -14.29
C ALA A 207 4.59 8.59 -13.67
N CYS A 208 4.45 7.30 -14.04
CA CYS A 208 5.35 6.24 -13.59
C CYS A 208 6.80 6.42 -14.08
N ALA A 209 6.98 6.92 -15.30
CA ALA A 209 8.32 7.17 -15.84
C ALA A 209 9.03 8.34 -15.16
N ALA A 210 8.26 9.28 -14.62
CA ALA A 210 8.76 10.43 -13.89
C ALA A 210 9.08 10.12 -12.42
N LEU A 211 8.32 9.18 -11.80
CA LEU A 211 8.52 8.70 -10.44
C LEU A 211 9.78 7.85 -10.34
#